data_709037d4e8380c2b7b3ec40166252c90
#
_entry.id   709037d4e8380c2b7b3ec40166252c90
#
_cell.length_a   1.000
_cell.length_b   1.000
_cell.length_c   1.000
_cell.angle_alpha   90.00
_cell.angle_beta   90.00
_cell.angle_gamma   90.00
#
_symmetry.space_group_name_H-M   'P 1'
#
loop_
_entity.id
_entity.type
_entity.pdbx_description
1 polymer ?
#
loop_
_entity_poly.entity_id
_entity_poly.type
_entity_poly.pdbx_seq_one_letter_code
_entity_poly.pdbx_strand_id
1 'polypeptide(L)'
;MTEQRDAPRRATAAARPAFDLTERQRSVLRAVVEDYVTTAVPVGSKALVERYRLGVSPATVRSAMAELEALGLLSHPHTSAGRVPSDLGYRFYVESLMREADLDQVDQLTIRHQFSQVQLTSNEWLRLAASILAGSTRSAAVVTPARSRRARFEHAQLVALGDGTRLLVLVLTDGNVEQRRLDRAAIERQYPDVSLDQAALDAAAMVLNAELAGLSAPQVRRRAPRLPPLASAVAGTVAAMLEEADSVIVEDVFTDGIVHVLEQPEFAEGSKLRPILEVIQRTDFLEQLVPVLTRGRGVHVIIGHENSNDAMHEVSLV
;
A
#
# COMPACT_ATOMS: atom_id res chain seq x y z
N MET A 1 -9.60 21.79 -29.75
CA MET A 1 -8.58 20.78 -29.44
C MET A 1 -8.98 20.19 -28.09
N THR A 2 -9.62 19.04 -28.16
CA THR A 2 -10.23 18.36 -27.01
C THR A 2 -9.17 17.41 -26.44
N GLU A 3 -8.68 17.73 -25.26
CA GLU A 3 -7.75 16.88 -24.51
C GLU A 3 -8.49 15.63 -24.01
N GLN A 4 -8.19 14.52 -24.63
CA GLN A 4 -8.65 13.21 -24.25
C GLN A 4 -7.92 12.80 -22.96
N ARG A 5 -8.62 12.84 -21.81
CA ARG A 5 -8.12 12.30 -20.53
C ARG A 5 -7.94 10.79 -20.67
N ASP A 6 -6.69 10.37 -20.67
CA ASP A 6 -6.31 8.96 -20.59
C ASP A 6 -6.79 8.38 -19.24
N ALA A 7 -7.72 7.46 -19.30
CA ALA A 7 -8.14 6.66 -18.16
C ALA A 7 -6.99 5.74 -17.71
N PRO A 8 -6.77 5.54 -16.40
CA PRO A 8 -5.68 4.70 -15.92
C PRO A 8 -5.87 3.25 -16.39
N ARG A 9 -4.90 2.73 -17.14
CA ARG A 9 -4.85 1.33 -17.57
C ARG A 9 -4.74 0.41 -16.36
N ARG A 10 -5.71 -0.50 -16.19
CA ARG A 10 -5.73 -1.57 -15.18
C ARG A 10 -4.48 -2.43 -15.29
N ALA A 11 -3.81 -2.66 -14.15
CA ALA A 11 -2.66 -3.55 -14.08
C ALA A 11 -3.07 -5.01 -14.29
N THR A 12 -2.33 -5.71 -15.12
CA THR A 12 -2.50 -7.12 -15.50
C THR A 12 -2.24 -8.05 -14.32
N ALA A 13 -3.30 -8.67 -13.81
CA ALA A 13 -3.23 -9.84 -12.94
C ALA A 13 -3.04 -11.13 -13.76
N ALA A 14 -2.66 -12.21 -13.10
CA ALA A 14 -2.47 -13.55 -13.65
C ALA A 14 -3.65 -13.99 -14.55
N ALA A 15 -3.38 -14.92 -15.50
CA ALA A 15 -4.31 -15.35 -16.56
C ALA A 15 -5.75 -15.55 -16.05
N ARG A 16 -6.66 -14.72 -16.55
CA ARG A 16 -8.06 -14.65 -16.14
C ARG A 16 -8.80 -15.87 -16.66
N PRO A 17 -9.57 -16.60 -15.84
CA PRO A 17 -10.60 -17.46 -16.37
C PRO A 17 -11.68 -16.55 -17.02
N ALA A 18 -11.76 -16.55 -18.33
CA ALA A 18 -12.79 -15.83 -19.05
C ALA A 18 -14.13 -16.57 -18.86
N PHE A 19 -14.93 -16.16 -17.88
CA PHE A 19 -16.30 -16.64 -17.73
C PHE A 19 -17.20 -15.89 -18.69
N ASP A 20 -17.84 -16.62 -19.61
CA ASP A 20 -18.90 -16.07 -20.46
C ASP A 20 -20.25 -16.22 -19.74
N LEU A 21 -20.52 -15.29 -18.81
CA LEU A 21 -21.78 -15.26 -18.07
C LEU A 21 -22.86 -14.54 -18.85
N THR A 22 -24.06 -15.12 -18.87
CA THR A 22 -25.27 -14.44 -19.34
C THR A 22 -25.59 -13.21 -18.47
N GLU A 23 -26.34 -12.23 -19.01
CA GLU A 23 -26.76 -11.05 -18.25
C GLU A 23 -27.53 -11.41 -16.96
N ARG A 24 -28.31 -12.47 -17.01
CA ARG A 24 -29.01 -12.99 -15.83
C ARG A 24 -28.03 -13.50 -14.75
N GLN A 25 -27.05 -14.32 -15.14
CA GLN A 25 -26.03 -14.82 -14.23
C GLN A 25 -25.22 -13.67 -13.62
N ARG A 26 -24.86 -12.66 -14.42
CA ARG A 26 -24.18 -11.44 -13.94
C ARG A 26 -25.04 -10.67 -12.93
N SER A 27 -26.34 -10.50 -13.20
CA SER A 27 -27.26 -9.81 -12.30
C SER A 27 -27.47 -10.57 -11.00
N VAL A 28 -27.59 -11.91 -11.05
CA VAL A 28 -27.72 -12.76 -9.85
C VAL A 28 -26.42 -12.74 -9.03
N LEU A 29 -25.26 -12.91 -9.66
CA LEU A 29 -23.99 -12.86 -8.95
C LEU A 29 -23.77 -11.50 -8.25
N ARG A 30 -24.05 -10.40 -8.96
CA ARG A 30 -23.99 -9.05 -8.37
C ARG A 30 -24.88 -8.95 -7.13
N ALA A 31 -26.14 -9.35 -7.25
CA ALA A 31 -27.09 -9.27 -6.15
C ALA A 31 -26.68 -10.17 -4.95
N VAL A 32 -26.10 -11.36 -5.21
CA VAL A 32 -25.58 -12.23 -4.14
C VAL A 32 -24.41 -11.59 -3.42
N VAL A 33 -23.45 -11.00 -4.15
CA VAL A 33 -22.29 -10.34 -3.54
C VAL A 33 -22.72 -9.14 -2.70
N GLU A 34 -23.57 -8.26 -3.26
CA GLU A 34 -24.05 -7.06 -2.58
C GLU A 34 -24.87 -7.40 -1.31
N ASP A 35 -25.75 -8.42 -1.39
CA ASP A 35 -26.54 -8.86 -0.24
C ASP A 35 -25.65 -9.48 0.86
N TYR A 36 -24.69 -10.32 0.47
CA TYR A 36 -23.79 -10.99 1.40
C TYR A 36 -22.84 -10.01 2.09
N VAL A 37 -22.23 -9.07 1.36
CA VAL A 37 -21.37 -8.02 1.94
C VAL A 37 -22.14 -7.17 2.97
N THR A 38 -23.44 -6.95 2.74
CA THR A 38 -24.25 -6.14 3.66
C THR A 38 -24.69 -6.92 4.91
N THR A 39 -24.91 -8.25 4.80
CA THR A 39 -25.59 -9.03 5.84
C THR A 39 -24.72 -10.10 6.49
N ALA A 40 -23.64 -10.52 5.83
CA ALA A 40 -22.83 -11.69 6.16
C ALA A 40 -23.65 -13.00 6.33
N VAL A 41 -24.86 -13.07 5.75
CA VAL A 41 -25.76 -14.22 5.83
C VAL A 41 -25.86 -14.91 4.48
N PRO A 42 -25.80 -16.25 4.40
CA PRO A 42 -25.99 -16.98 3.15
C PRO A 42 -27.29 -16.59 2.44
N VAL A 43 -27.19 -16.28 1.16
CA VAL A 43 -28.23 -15.60 0.39
C VAL A 43 -29.20 -16.61 -0.25
N GLY A 44 -30.47 -16.47 0.01
CA GLY A 44 -31.54 -17.31 -0.56
C GLY A 44 -32.18 -16.68 -1.80
N SER A 45 -32.56 -17.52 -2.79
CA SER A 45 -33.18 -17.05 -4.03
C SER A 45 -34.47 -16.23 -3.86
N LYS A 46 -35.25 -16.51 -2.81
CA LYS A 46 -36.49 -15.77 -2.51
C LYS A 46 -36.15 -14.35 -2.02
N ALA A 47 -35.18 -14.22 -1.10
CA ALA A 47 -34.72 -12.94 -0.57
C ALA A 47 -34.17 -12.03 -1.68
N LEU A 48 -33.41 -12.61 -2.64
CA LEU A 48 -32.88 -11.84 -3.77
C LEU A 48 -34.00 -11.25 -4.66
N VAL A 49 -35.00 -12.04 -4.98
CA VAL A 49 -36.12 -11.55 -5.82
C VAL A 49 -36.87 -10.42 -5.12
N GLU A 50 -37.08 -10.52 -3.81
CA GLU A 50 -37.78 -9.52 -3.02
C GLU A 50 -36.99 -8.22 -2.88
N ARG A 51 -35.66 -8.30 -2.63
CA ARG A 51 -34.82 -7.13 -2.38
C ARG A 51 -34.32 -6.42 -3.65
N TYR A 52 -33.93 -7.19 -4.68
CA TYR A 52 -33.21 -6.65 -5.84
C TYR A 52 -34.07 -6.49 -7.10
N ARG A 53 -35.39 -6.80 -7.05
CA ARG A 53 -36.34 -6.65 -8.18
C ARG A 53 -35.81 -7.25 -9.49
N LEU A 54 -35.28 -8.47 -9.44
CA LEU A 54 -34.60 -9.12 -10.58
C LEU A 54 -35.51 -9.44 -11.75
N GLY A 55 -36.81 -9.22 -11.62
CA GLY A 55 -37.79 -9.45 -12.71
C GLY A 55 -37.99 -10.91 -13.12
N VAL A 56 -37.50 -11.88 -12.30
CA VAL A 56 -37.56 -13.31 -12.54
C VAL A 56 -38.08 -14.06 -11.32
N SER A 57 -38.53 -15.32 -11.52
CA SER A 57 -39.02 -16.13 -10.39
C SER A 57 -37.89 -16.61 -9.48
N PRO A 58 -38.18 -16.91 -8.18
CA PRO A 58 -37.21 -17.51 -7.26
C PRO A 58 -36.64 -18.83 -7.78
N ALA A 59 -37.40 -19.60 -8.56
CA ALA A 59 -36.92 -20.83 -9.18
C ALA A 59 -35.87 -20.56 -10.25
N THR A 60 -36.06 -19.53 -11.06
CA THR A 60 -35.10 -19.07 -12.07
C THR A 60 -33.80 -18.58 -11.43
N VAL A 61 -33.91 -17.78 -10.31
CA VAL A 61 -32.75 -17.35 -9.57
C VAL A 61 -31.97 -18.53 -8.95
N ARG A 62 -32.70 -19.54 -8.43
CA ARG A 62 -32.08 -20.74 -7.89
C ARG A 62 -31.30 -21.52 -8.94
N SER A 63 -31.84 -21.63 -10.17
CA SER A 63 -31.13 -22.27 -11.30
C SER A 63 -29.84 -21.50 -11.62
N ALA A 64 -29.91 -20.18 -11.76
CA ALA A 64 -28.74 -19.36 -12.02
C ALA A 64 -27.69 -19.45 -10.89
N MET A 65 -28.11 -19.49 -9.63
CA MET A 65 -27.21 -19.71 -8.50
C MET A 65 -26.50 -21.08 -8.55
N ALA A 66 -27.23 -22.13 -8.97
CA ALA A 66 -26.63 -23.47 -9.13
C ALA A 66 -25.62 -23.50 -10.30
N GLU A 67 -25.90 -22.80 -11.40
CA GLU A 67 -24.97 -22.66 -12.51
C GLU A 67 -23.70 -21.87 -12.10
N LEU A 68 -23.85 -20.79 -11.33
CA LEU A 68 -22.74 -20.01 -10.79
C LEU A 68 -21.90 -20.82 -9.77
N GLU A 69 -22.55 -21.68 -8.99
CA GLU A 69 -21.87 -22.62 -8.09
C GLU A 69 -21.06 -23.66 -8.87
N ALA A 70 -21.62 -24.22 -9.95
CA ALA A 70 -20.91 -25.15 -10.83
C ALA A 70 -19.67 -24.50 -11.51
N LEU A 71 -19.70 -23.19 -11.72
CA LEU A 71 -18.56 -22.39 -12.19
C LEU A 71 -17.58 -22.00 -11.08
N GLY A 72 -17.87 -22.35 -9.83
CA GLY A 72 -17.02 -22.00 -8.69
C GLY A 72 -17.12 -20.53 -8.24
N LEU A 73 -18.08 -19.75 -8.75
CA LEU A 73 -18.28 -18.35 -8.41
C LEU A 73 -19.12 -18.16 -7.12
N LEU A 74 -19.92 -19.17 -6.78
CA LEU A 74 -20.63 -19.26 -5.51
C LEU A 74 -20.26 -20.54 -4.80
N SER A 75 -20.44 -20.58 -3.49
CA SER A 75 -20.28 -21.78 -2.66
C SER A 75 -21.49 -21.99 -1.77
N HIS A 76 -21.58 -23.20 -1.22
CA HIS A 76 -22.71 -23.63 -0.40
C HIS A 76 -22.16 -24.11 0.94
N PRO A 77 -22.14 -23.28 1.97
CA PRO A 77 -21.50 -23.63 3.25
C PRO A 77 -22.21 -24.81 3.97
N HIS A 78 -23.56 -24.94 3.80
CA HIS A 78 -24.35 -26.03 4.37
C HIS A 78 -25.58 -26.33 3.52
N THR A 79 -26.03 -27.56 3.46
CA THR A 79 -27.12 -28.05 2.59
C THR A 79 -28.48 -27.34 2.73
N SER A 80 -28.74 -26.70 3.86
CA SER A 80 -29.97 -25.92 4.13
C SER A 80 -29.81 -24.42 4.05
N ALA A 81 -28.57 -23.92 3.95
CA ALA A 81 -28.26 -22.50 3.85
C ALA A 81 -28.35 -22.00 2.40
N GLY A 82 -28.44 -20.67 2.21
CA GLY A 82 -28.34 -20.05 0.90
C GLY A 82 -26.98 -20.26 0.24
N ARG A 83 -26.61 -19.39 -0.69
CA ARG A 83 -25.28 -19.35 -1.33
C ARG A 83 -24.47 -18.20 -0.77
N VAL A 84 -23.13 -18.37 -0.77
CA VAL A 84 -22.17 -17.31 -0.44
C VAL A 84 -21.21 -17.13 -1.62
N PRO A 85 -20.69 -15.91 -1.86
CA PRO A 85 -19.65 -15.71 -2.86
C PRO A 85 -18.39 -16.49 -2.51
N SER A 86 -17.72 -17.06 -3.50
CA SER A 86 -16.35 -17.56 -3.38
C SER A 86 -15.34 -16.45 -3.63
N ASP A 87 -14.06 -16.65 -3.33
CA ASP A 87 -13.00 -15.70 -3.69
C ASP A 87 -13.01 -15.40 -5.20
N LEU A 88 -13.23 -16.42 -6.01
CA LEU A 88 -13.37 -16.28 -7.46
C LEU A 88 -14.60 -15.46 -7.86
N GLY A 89 -15.71 -15.62 -7.14
CA GLY A 89 -16.93 -14.80 -7.30
C GLY A 89 -16.70 -13.34 -6.95
N TYR A 90 -16.03 -13.06 -5.83
CA TYR A 90 -15.61 -11.71 -5.46
C TYR A 90 -14.65 -11.12 -6.49
N ARG A 91 -13.66 -11.87 -6.95
CA ARG A 91 -12.71 -11.43 -7.98
C ARG A 91 -13.46 -11.04 -9.28
N PHE A 92 -14.36 -11.87 -9.75
CA PHE A 92 -15.16 -11.58 -10.92
C PHE A 92 -16.06 -10.34 -10.73
N TYR A 93 -16.66 -10.20 -9.54
CA TYR A 93 -17.46 -9.02 -9.19
C TYR A 93 -16.63 -7.74 -9.29
N VAL A 94 -15.49 -7.68 -8.62
CA VAL A 94 -14.61 -6.50 -8.61
C VAL A 94 -14.11 -6.14 -10.00
N GLU A 95 -13.73 -7.14 -10.81
CA GLU A 95 -13.15 -6.90 -12.13
C GLU A 95 -14.17 -6.56 -13.21
N SER A 96 -15.40 -7.11 -13.11
CA SER A 96 -16.34 -7.12 -14.23
C SER A 96 -17.72 -6.57 -13.90
N LEU A 97 -18.14 -6.59 -12.64
CA LEU A 97 -19.52 -6.24 -12.26
C LEU A 97 -19.60 -4.97 -11.40
N MET A 98 -18.56 -4.68 -10.61
CA MET A 98 -18.51 -3.48 -9.76
C MET A 98 -18.51 -2.24 -10.64
N ARG A 99 -19.35 -1.27 -10.29
CA ARG A 99 -19.39 0.04 -10.96
C ARG A 99 -18.50 1.00 -10.18
N GLU A 100 -17.70 1.77 -10.90
CA GLU A 100 -17.06 2.93 -10.32
C GLU A 100 -18.13 3.94 -9.90
N ALA A 101 -18.09 4.36 -8.64
CA ALA A 101 -18.95 5.41 -8.14
C ALA A 101 -18.05 6.60 -7.79
N ASP A 102 -18.40 7.76 -8.32
CA ASP A 102 -17.77 9.00 -7.87
C ASP A 102 -18.22 9.32 -6.44
N LEU A 103 -17.29 9.84 -5.63
CA LEU A 103 -17.65 10.44 -4.35
C LEU A 103 -18.67 11.58 -4.60
N ASP A 104 -19.63 11.71 -3.72
CA ASP A 104 -20.56 12.82 -3.83
C ASP A 104 -19.84 14.19 -3.68
N GLN A 105 -20.49 15.26 -4.12
CA GLN A 105 -19.86 16.59 -4.11
C GLN A 105 -19.57 17.11 -2.69
N VAL A 106 -20.36 16.69 -1.72
CA VAL A 106 -20.18 17.09 -0.31
C VAL A 106 -18.95 16.43 0.25
N ASP A 107 -18.77 15.13 0.02
CA ASP A 107 -17.58 14.38 0.44
C ASP A 107 -16.33 14.91 -0.23
N GLN A 108 -16.36 15.17 -1.56
CA GLN A 108 -15.24 15.76 -2.27
C GLN A 108 -14.83 17.13 -1.70
N LEU A 109 -15.79 18.00 -1.37
CA LEU A 109 -15.53 19.31 -0.78
C LEU A 109 -14.98 19.17 0.63
N THR A 110 -15.52 18.26 1.43
CA THR A 110 -15.07 17.99 2.80
C THR A 110 -13.62 17.52 2.82
N ILE A 111 -13.28 16.56 1.96
CA ILE A 111 -11.92 16.05 1.83
C ILE A 111 -10.95 17.18 1.41
N ARG A 112 -11.30 17.96 0.40
CA ARG A 112 -10.47 19.10 -0.04
C ARG A 112 -10.28 20.11 1.08
N HIS A 113 -11.31 20.40 1.83
CA HIS A 113 -11.27 21.36 2.93
C HIS A 113 -10.34 20.87 4.05
N GLN A 114 -10.44 19.60 4.45
CA GLN A 114 -9.57 19.01 5.46
C GLN A 114 -8.09 19.09 5.07
N PHE A 115 -7.75 18.81 3.81
CA PHE A 115 -6.38 18.93 3.31
C PHE A 115 -5.90 20.37 3.11
N SER A 116 -6.80 21.35 2.96
CA SER A 116 -6.42 22.74 2.71
C SER A 116 -6.18 23.58 3.97
N GLN A 117 -6.68 23.12 5.13
CA GLN A 117 -6.68 23.92 6.37
C GLN A 117 -5.36 23.92 7.13
N VAL A 118 -4.40 23.07 6.80
CA VAL A 118 -3.24 22.86 7.68
C VAL A 118 -1.95 22.89 6.89
N GLN A 119 -0.97 23.67 7.40
CA GLN A 119 0.44 23.50 7.06
C GLN A 119 0.95 22.25 7.79
N LEU A 120 0.64 21.07 7.23
CA LEU A 120 0.98 19.79 7.82
C LEU A 120 2.42 19.40 7.46
N THR A 121 3.12 18.80 8.41
CA THR A 121 4.29 17.97 8.11
C THR A 121 3.86 16.76 7.26
N SER A 122 4.81 16.13 6.57
CA SER A 122 4.52 14.94 5.75
C SER A 122 3.79 13.84 6.54
N ASN A 123 4.17 13.63 7.80
CA ASN A 123 3.54 12.61 8.66
C ASN A 123 2.10 12.95 9.07
N GLU A 124 1.80 14.21 9.32
CA GLU A 124 0.43 14.66 9.60
C GLU A 124 -0.46 14.51 8.37
N TRP A 125 0.06 14.76 7.17
CA TRP A 125 -0.62 14.51 5.91
C TRP A 125 -1.00 13.04 5.74
N LEU A 126 -0.07 12.11 6.03
CA LEU A 126 -0.32 10.68 5.91
C LEU A 126 -1.32 10.17 6.94
N ARG A 127 -1.29 10.70 8.17
CA ARG A 127 -2.30 10.40 9.19
C ARG A 127 -3.69 10.88 8.78
N LEU A 128 -3.78 12.11 8.27
CA LEU A 128 -5.05 12.66 7.75
C LEU A 128 -5.56 11.81 6.59
N ALA A 129 -4.68 11.40 5.66
CA ALA A 129 -5.06 10.53 4.55
C ALA A 129 -5.60 9.17 5.04
N ALA A 130 -4.96 8.54 6.03
CA ALA A 130 -5.45 7.30 6.64
C ALA A 130 -6.84 7.48 7.24
N SER A 131 -7.06 8.56 8.01
CA SER A 131 -8.34 8.85 8.64
C SER A 131 -9.46 9.11 7.62
N ILE A 132 -9.17 9.88 6.58
CA ILE A 132 -10.13 10.15 5.50
C ILE A 132 -10.50 8.87 4.74
N LEU A 133 -9.49 8.06 4.37
CA LEU A 133 -9.73 6.78 3.71
C LEU A 133 -10.58 5.86 4.57
N ALA A 134 -10.22 5.69 5.83
CA ALA A 134 -10.97 4.85 6.76
C ALA A 134 -12.43 5.29 6.91
N GLY A 135 -12.65 6.60 7.09
CA GLY A 135 -14.00 7.16 7.22
C GLY A 135 -14.83 7.04 5.94
N SER A 136 -14.23 7.32 4.77
CA SER A 136 -14.94 7.27 3.48
C SER A 136 -15.27 5.85 3.03
N THR A 137 -14.39 4.88 3.33
CA THR A 137 -14.59 3.46 2.95
C THR A 137 -15.25 2.62 4.04
N ARG A 138 -15.36 3.15 5.27
CA ARG A 138 -15.78 2.41 6.46
C ARG A 138 -14.98 1.12 6.67
N SER A 139 -13.68 1.22 6.46
CA SER A 139 -12.73 0.11 6.53
C SER A 139 -11.48 0.52 7.32
N ALA A 140 -10.65 -0.43 7.71
CA ALA A 140 -9.31 -0.09 8.17
C ALA A 140 -8.47 0.41 6.99
N ALA A 141 -7.78 1.51 7.19
CA ALA A 141 -6.86 2.09 6.22
C ALA A 141 -5.42 2.02 6.71
N VAL A 142 -4.53 1.68 5.81
CA VAL A 142 -3.09 1.69 6.02
C VAL A 142 -2.46 2.60 4.98
N VAL A 143 -1.74 3.63 5.42
CA VAL A 143 -1.08 4.59 4.54
C VAL A 143 0.41 4.60 4.84
N THR A 144 1.22 4.50 3.80
CA THR A 144 2.67 4.61 3.88
C THR A 144 3.15 5.76 2.98
N PRO A 145 4.27 6.41 3.30
CA PRO A 145 4.82 7.43 2.43
C PRO A 145 5.14 6.86 1.04
N ALA A 146 4.88 7.66 0.00
CA ALA A 146 5.31 7.31 -1.34
C ALA A 146 6.84 7.23 -1.38
N ARG A 147 7.41 6.05 -1.61
CA ARG A 147 8.85 5.85 -1.70
C ARG A 147 9.28 5.66 -3.14
N SER A 148 10.39 6.31 -3.49
CA SER A 148 11.17 5.93 -4.66
C SER A 148 11.66 4.49 -4.45
N ARG A 149 11.42 3.60 -5.42
CA ARG A 149 11.86 2.19 -5.37
C ARG A 149 13.37 2.01 -5.19
N ARG A 150 14.15 3.10 -5.23
CA ARG A 150 15.59 3.13 -4.97
C ARG A 150 15.95 4.53 -4.48
N ALA A 151 16.31 4.65 -3.22
CA ALA A 151 16.92 5.85 -2.70
C ALA A 151 18.16 6.19 -3.53
N ARG A 152 18.24 7.42 -4.03
CA ARG A 152 19.36 7.91 -4.82
C ARG A 152 19.91 9.17 -4.20
N PHE A 153 21.20 9.29 -4.28
CA PHE A 153 21.92 10.47 -3.83
C PHE A 153 21.54 11.67 -4.70
N GLU A 154 21.16 12.77 -4.08
CA GLU A 154 20.98 14.06 -4.75
C GLU A 154 22.04 15.06 -4.31
N HIS A 155 22.18 15.27 -3.01
CA HIS A 155 23.14 16.25 -2.47
C HIS A 155 23.60 15.82 -1.08
N ALA A 156 24.86 16.17 -0.71
CA ALA A 156 25.37 16.01 0.63
C ALA A 156 26.01 17.29 1.14
N GLN A 157 25.82 17.54 2.43
CA GLN A 157 26.54 18.59 3.16
C GLN A 157 27.21 17.96 4.39
N LEU A 158 28.45 18.39 4.65
CA LEU A 158 29.24 17.95 5.79
C LEU A 158 29.48 19.15 6.72
N VAL A 159 29.16 19.00 8.00
CA VAL A 159 29.19 20.09 8.97
C VAL A 159 30.03 19.71 10.20
N ALA A 160 30.98 20.55 10.55
CA ALA A 160 31.70 20.46 11.81
C ALA A 160 30.92 21.22 12.89
N LEU A 161 30.47 20.52 13.94
CA LEU A 161 29.80 21.11 15.09
C LEU A 161 30.82 21.46 16.18
N GLY A 162 30.48 22.45 17.04
CA GLY A 162 31.38 23.00 18.05
C GLY A 162 31.81 22.03 19.15
N ASP A 163 31.13 20.90 19.32
CA ASP A 163 31.43 19.81 20.26
C ASP A 163 32.38 18.73 19.68
N GLY A 164 32.98 18.99 18.52
CA GLY A 164 33.82 18.00 17.83
C GLY A 164 33.07 17.00 16.99
N THR A 165 31.72 17.01 16.98
CA THR A 165 30.87 16.17 16.12
C THR A 165 31.00 16.56 14.65
N ARG A 166 30.99 15.58 13.76
CA ARG A 166 30.89 15.75 12.31
C ARG A 166 29.57 15.20 11.85
N LEU A 167 28.78 16.03 11.19
CA LEU A 167 27.44 15.68 10.71
C LEU A 167 27.43 15.58 9.19
N LEU A 168 26.93 14.49 8.70
CA LEU A 168 26.53 14.32 7.29
C LEU A 168 25.04 14.60 7.18
N VAL A 169 24.65 15.55 6.31
CA VAL A 169 23.28 15.78 5.88
C VAL A 169 23.19 15.29 4.43
N LEU A 170 22.30 14.35 4.17
CA LEU A 170 22.10 13.72 2.87
C LEU A 170 20.71 14.06 2.36
N VAL A 171 20.63 14.61 1.16
CA VAL A 171 19.39 14.87 0.43
C VAL A 171 19.24 13.78 -0.63
N LEU A 172 18.07 13.16 -0.69
CA LEU A 172 17.71 12.14 -1.67
C LEU A 172 16.95 12.76 -2.84
N THR A 173 16.93 12.10 -3.99
CA THR A 173 16.24 12.58 -5.21
C THR A 173 14.73 12.76 -5.06
N ASP A 174 14.12 12.13 -4.07
CA ASP A 174 12.71 12.28 -3.70
C ASP A 174 12.45 13.46 -2.75
N GLY A 175 13.51 14.24 -2.40
CA GLY A 175 13.44 15.38 -1.49
C GLY A 175 13.57 15.04 -0.02
N ASN A 176 13.67 13.77 0.37
CA ASN A 176 13.90 13.37 1.75
C ASN A 176 15.30 13.80 2.21
N VAL A 177 15.40 14.21 3.48
CA VAL A 177 16.66 14.66 4.11
C VAL A 177 16.98 13.74 5.28
N GLU A 178 18.11 13.08 5.18
CA GLU A 178 18.65 12.19 6.22
C GLU A 178 19.87 12.82 6.89
N GLN A 179 20.07 12.52 8.18
CA GLN A 179 21.19 13.06 8.92
C GLN A 179 21.91 11.95 9.69
N ARG A 180 23.24 11.99 9.66
CA ARG A 180 24.06 11.01 10.41
C ARG A 180 25.33 11.64 10.96
N ARG A 181 25.65 11.29 12.20
CA ARG A 181 26.97 11.60 12.77
C ARG A 181 28.02 10.71 12.12
N LEU A 182 29.12 11.29 11.69
CA LEU A 182 30.27 10.54 11.19
C LEU A 182 31.05 9.94 12.33
N ASP A 183 31.45 8.68 12.20
CA ASP A 183 32.37 8.03 13.14
C ASP A 183 33.81 8.51 12.88
N ARG A 184 34.17 9.56 13.58
CA ARG A 184 35.51 10.15 13.52
C ARG A 184 36.59 9.11 13.73
N ALA A 185 36.46 8.26 14.76
CA ALA A 185 37.49 7.26 15.11
C ALA A 185 37.63 6.20 13.99
N ALA A 186 36.57 5.86 13.31
CA ALA A 186 36.64 4.96 12.17
C ALA A 186 37.32 5.60 10.95
N ILE A 187 37.05 6.89 10.68
CA ILE A 187 37.68 7.65 9.60
C ILE A 187 39.17 7.81 9.86
N GLU A 188 39.57 8.25 11.07
CA GLU A 188 40.97 8.42 11.44
C GLU A 188 41.77 7.11 11.45
N ARG A 189 41.16 5.99 11.81
CA ARG A 189 41.80 4.66 11.71
C ARG A 189 42.06 4.24 10.26
N GLN A 190 41.15 4.55 9.38
CA GLN A 190 41.26 4.18 7.97
C GLN A 190 42.17 5.15 7.18
N TYR A 191 42.16 6.40 7.55
CA TYR A 191 42.92 7.49 6.92
C TYR A 191 43.53 8.41 7.97
N PRO A 192 44.71 8.06 8.58
CA PRO A 192 45.27 8.78 9.71
C PRO A 192 45.66 10.26 9.43
N ASP A 193 46.01 10.55 8.19
CA ASP A 193 46.46 11.88 7.76
C ASP A 193 45.34 12.82 7.26
N VAL A 194 44.07 12.39 7.38
CA VAL A 194 42.95 13.18 6.88
C VAL A 194 42.48 14.19 7.93
N SER A 195 42.48 15.47 7.55
CA SER A 195 41.82 16.51 8.36
C SER A 195 40.30 16.36 8.31
N LEU A 196 39.66 16.63 9.46
CA LEU A 196 38.21 16.71 9.63
C LEU A 196 37.75 18.13 10.02
N ASP A 197 38.51 19.15 9.64
CA ASP A 197 38.09 20.54 9.77
C ASP A 197 37.02 20.90 8.70
N GLN A 198 36.38 22.03 8.83
CA GLN A 198 35.29 22.41 7.92
C GLN A 198 35.76 22.52 6.47
N ALA A 199 36.97 23.03 6.23
CA ALA A 199 37.50 23.18 4.87
C ALA A 199 37.70 21.83 4.16
N ALA A 200 38.21 20.81 4.89
CA ALA A 200 38.35 19.46 4.37
C ALA A 200 36.99 18.78 4.15
N LEU A 201 36.02 19.02 5.04
CA LEU A 201 34.64 18.54 4.90
C LEU A 201 33.95 19.17 3.69
N ASP A 202 34.10 20.47 3.46
CA ASP A 202 33.53 21.16 2.29
C ASP A 202 34.12 20.62 0.99
N ALA A 203 35.44 20.40 0.95
CA ALA A 203 36.10 19.80 -0.21
C ALA A 203 35.61 18.37 -0.50
N ALA A 204 35.41 17.56 0.55
CA ALA A 204 34.86 16.21 0.44
C ALA A 204 33.40 16.24 -0.07
N ALA A 205 32.57 17.15 0.46
CA ALA A 205 31.18 17.33 0.02
C ALA A 205 31.09 17.73 -1.47
N MET A 206 31.96 18.63 -1.93
CA MET A 206 32.04 19.01 -3.36
C MET A 206 32.31 17.78 -4.24
N VAL A 207 33.29 16.94 -3.85
CA VAL A 207 33.60 15.70 -4.59
C VAL A 207 32.43 14.73 -4.58
N LEU A 208 31.78 14.52 -3.42
CA LEU A 208 30.60 13.63 -3.33
C LEU A 208 29.49 14.11 -4.23
N ASN A 209 29.15 15.39 -4.22
CA ASN A 209 28.09 15.98 -5.04
C ASN A 209 28.39 15.88 -6.54
N ALA A 210 29.63 16.02 -6.95
CA ALA A 210 30.03 15.87 -8.36
C ALA A 210 30.00 14.42 -8.85
N GLU A 211 30.38 13.46 -7.97
CA GLU A 211 30.66 12.08 -8.38
C GLU A 211 29.53 11.10 -8.08
N LEU A 212 28.61 11.44 -7.17
CA LEU A 212 27.57 10.52 -6.70
C LEU A 212 26.14 10.92 -7.07
N ALA A 213 25.90 12.08 -7.65
CA ALA A 213 24.57 12.54 -8.05
C ALA A 213 23.83 11.48 -8.88
N GLY A 214 22.58 11.16 -8.48
CA GLY A 214 21.70 10.16 -9.11
C GLY A 214 22.09 8.71 -8.84
N LEU A 215 23.15 8.41 -8.10
CA LEU A 215 23.61 7.04 -7.84
C LEU A 215 22.81 6.37 -6.70
N SER A 216 22.56 5.08 -6.87
CA SER A 216 22.02 4.19 -5.82
C SER A 216 23.14 3.65 -4.92
N ALA A 217 22.78 3.10 -3.75
CA ALA A 217 23.74 2.54 -2.79
C ALA A 217 24.77 1.57 -3.41
N PRO A 218 24.40 0.57 -4.24
CA PRO A 218 25.39 -0.31 -4.89
C PRO A 218 26.31 0.43 -5.86
N GLN A 219 25.82 1.50 -6.50
CA GLN A 219 26.65 2.32 -7.41
C GLN A 219 27.62 3.19 -6.62
N VAL A 220 27.18 3.80 -5.51
CA VAL A 220 28.01 4.55 -4.58
C VAL A 220 29.13 3.67 -4.02
N ARG A 221 28.84 2.43 -3.58
CA ARG A 221 29.86 1.49 -3.10
C ARG A 221 30.94 1.19 -4.16
N ARG A 222 30.54 1.06 -5.41
CA ARG A 222 31.50 0.82 -6.53
C ARG A 222 32.32 2.05 -6.85
N ARG A 223 31.80 3.25 -6.64
CA ARG A 223 32.49 4.53 -6.91
C ARG A 223 33.42 4.93 -5.78
N ALA A 224 33.06 4.67 -4.53
CA ALA A 224 33.77 5.10 -3.33
C ALA A 224 35.30 4.87 -3.36
N PRO A 225 35.85 3.69 -3.78
CA PRO A 225 37.29 3.44 -3.78
C PRO A 225 38.10 4.34 -4.73
N ARG A 226 37.41 5.06 -5.66
CA ARG A 226 38.05 5.95 -6.62
C ARG A 226 38.09 7.40 -6.18
N LEU A 227 37.46 7.71 -5.02
CA LEU A 227 37.37 9.06 -4.47
C LEU A 227 38.59 9.36 -3.57
N PRO A 228 38.91 10.64 -3.35
CA PRO A 228 39.88 11.04 -2.34
C PRO A 228 39.57 10.47 -0.95
N PRO A 229 40.54 10.27 -0.06
CA PRO A 229 40.40 9.52 1.18
C PRO A 229 39.16 9.88 2.02
N LEU A 230 38.95 11.16 2.33
CA LEU A 230 37.80 11.58 3.14
C LEU A 230 36.46 11.35 2.43
N ALA A 231 36.40 11.71 1.16
CA ALA A 231 35.18 11.47 0.35
C ALA A 231 34.87 9.97 0.23
N SER A 232 35.90 9.13 0.09
CA SER A 232 35.75 7.66 0.05
C SER A 232 35.20 7.10 1.38
N ALA A 233 35.70 7.55 2.53
CA ALA A 233 35.18 7.18 3.84
C ALA A 233 33.73 7.58 4.03
N VAL A 234 33.40 8.83 3.67
CA VAL A 234 32.02 9.35 3.77
C VAL A 234 31.07 8.64 2.78
N ALA A 235 31.53 8.31 1.58
CA ALA A 235 30.73 7.57 0.59
C ALA A 235 30.28 6.19 1.12
N GLY A 236 31.07 5.55 1.98
CA GLY A 236 30.65 4.33 2.69
C GLY A 236 29.44 4.56 3.59
N THR A 237 29.43 5.67 4.34
CA THR A 237 28.31 6.08 5.19
C THR A 237 27.08 6.46 4.33
N VAL A 238 27.30 7.20 3.24
CA VAL A 238 26.23 7.53 2.28
C VAL A 238 25.57 6.26 1.71
N ALA A 239 26.35 5.26 1.31
CA ALA A 239 25.81 4.02 0.80
C ALA A 239 24.96 3.27 1.85
N ALA A 240 25.40 3.25 3.11
CA ALA A 240 24.64 2.65 4.20
C ALA A 240 23.30 3.42 4.45
N MET A 241 23.33 4.75 4.43
CA MET A 241 22.13 5.58 4.57
C MET A 241 21.14 5.35 3.42
N LEU A 242 21.63 5.24 2.19
CA LEU A 242 20.79 4.91 1.04
C LEU A 242 20.17 3.52 1.14
N GLU A 243 20.91 2.52 1.64
CA GLU A 243 20.38 1.16 1.88
C GLU A 243 19.31 1.16 2.96
N GLU A 244 19.54 1.87 4.05
CA GLU A 244 18.55 2.02 5.11
C GLU A 244 17.30 2.75 4.62
N ALA A 245 17.45 3.83 3.84
CA ALA A 245 16.33 4.51 3.22
C ALA A 245 15.53 3.59 2.27
N ASP A 246 16.19 2.67 1.58
CA ASP A 246 15.52 1.63 0.77
C ASP A 246 14.83 0.56 1.65
N SER A 247 15.34 0.28 2.86
CA SER A 247 14.84 -0.77 3.76
C SER A 247 13.77 -0.29 4.76
N VAL A 248 13.75 1.00 5.10
CA VAL A 248 12.83 1.60 6.12
C VAL A 248 11.38 1.70 5.61
N ILE A 249 10.86 0.70 4.95
CA ILE A 249 9.48 0.70 4.43
C ILE A 249 8.43 0.69 5.56
N VAL A 250 8.79 0.36 6.80
CA VAL A 250 7.85 -0.04 7.83
C VAL A 250 7.74 0.91 9.03
N GLU A 251 8.72 1.80 9.26
CA GLU A 251 8.67 2.71 10.42
C GLU A 251 7.61 3.82 10.29
N ASP A 252 7.19 4.16 9.07
CA ASP A 252 6.22 5.22 8.79
C ASP A 252 4.89 4.67 8.25
N VAL A 253 4.31 3.68 8.92
CA VAL A 253 2.97 3.18 8.59
C VAL A 253 1.93 3.87 9.47
N PHE A 254 0.97 4.52 8.83
CA PHE A 254 -0.16 5.16 9.49
C PHE A 254 -1.41 4.32 9.29
N THR A 255 -2.04 3.92 10.39
CA THR A 255 -3.26 3.11 10.38
C THR A 255 -4.40 3.86 11.06
N ASP A 256 -5.61 3.76 10.50
CA ASP A 256 -6.84 4.25 11.10
C ASP A 256 -8.02 3.34 10.73
N GLY A 257 -9.16 3.52 11.40
CA GLY A 257 -10.43 2.86 11.06
C GLY A 257 -10.56 1.40 11.49
N ILE A 258 -9.71 0.86 12.36
CA ILE A 258 -9.87 -0.51 12.91
C ILE A 258 -11.27 -0.70 13.53
N VAL A 259 -11.85 0.37 14.11
CA VAL A 259 -13.20 0.34 14.68
C VAL A 259 -14.25 0.00 13.63
N HIS A 260 -14.08 0.44 12.38
CA HIS A 260 -15.00 0.12 11.29
C HIS A 260 -15.00 -1.37 10.91
N VAL A 261 -13.86 -2.04 11.07
CA VAL A 261 -13.80 -3.50 10.90
C VAL A 261 -14.60 -4.22 11.98
N LEU A 262 -14.59 -3.69 13.21
CA LEU A 262 -15.39 -4.22 14.33
C LEU A 262 -16.90 -4.10 14.10
N GLU A 263 -17.33 -3.09 13.32
CA GLU A 263 -18.73 -2.85 13.00
C GLU A 263 -19.24 -3.75 11.86
N GLN A 264 -18.36 -4.45 11.16
CA GLN A 264 -18.75 -5.33 10.06
C GLN A 264 -19.48 -6.56 10.58
N PRO A 265 -20.59 -6.98 9.96
CA PRO A 265 -21.43 -8.07 10.45
C PRO A 265 -20.71 -9.42 10.55
N GLU A 266 -19.71 -9.68 9.71
CA GLU A 266 -18.89 -10.89 9.73
C GLU A 266 -17.98 -11.01 10.96
N PHE A 267 -17.69 -9.88 11.63
CA PHE A 267 -16.86 -9.81 12.84
C PHE A 267 -17.64 -9.61 14.13
N ALA A 268 -18.97 -9.65 14.06
CA ALA A 268 -19.83 -9.58 15.27
C ALA A 268 -19.51 -10.69 16.30
N GLU A 269 -18.99 -11.82 15.85
CA GLU A 269 -18.39 -12.85 16.71
C GLU A 269 -16.89 -12.57 16.85
N GLY A 270 -16.47 -11.94 17.94
CA GLY A 270 -15.10 -11.46 18.18
C GLY A 270 -13.96 -12.50 18.06
N SER A 271 -14.27 -13.78 17.89
CA SER A 271 -13.29 -14.86 17.69
C SER A 271 -12.52 -14.74 16.37
N LYS A 272 -13.13 -14.19 15.32
CA LYS A 272 -12.51 -14.02 13.98
C LYS A 272 -11.63 -12.79 13.91
N LEU A 273 -11.89 -11.79 14.74
CA LEU A 273 -11.21 -10.50 14.68
C LEU A 273 -9.80 -10.51 15.27
N ARG A 274 -9.60 -11.26 16.38
CA ARG A 274 -8.32 -11.27 17.07
C ARG A 274 -7.13 -11.64 16.19
N PRO A 275 -7.17 -12.70 15.37
CA PRO A 275 -6.07 -13.03 14.46
C PRO A 275 -5.78 -11.92 13.45
N ILE A 276 -6.81 -11.25 12.96
CA ILE A 276 -6.66 -10.14 11.98
C ILE A 276 -5.95 -8.95 12.63
N LEU A 277 -6.36 -8.56 13.84
CA LEU A 277 -5.73 -7.47 14.58
C LEU A 277 -4.27 -7.78 14.92
N GLU A 278 -3.97 -9.02 15.31
CA GLU A 278 -2.59 -9.47 15.58
C GLU A 278 -1.71 -9.37 14.32
N VAL A 279 -2.26 -9.65 13.13
CA VAL A 279 -1.53 -9.54 11.85
C VAL A 279 -1.34 -8.10 11.43
N ILE A 280 -2.38 -7.25 11.51
CA ILE A 280 -2.30 -5.83 11.09
C ILE A 280 -1.29 -5.05 11.96
N GLN A 281 -1.14 -5.42 13.23
CA GLN A 281 -0.16 -4.79 14.13
C GLN A 281 1.28 -5.27 13.91
N ARG A 282 1.48 -6.32 13.12
CA ARG A 282 2.81 -6.89 12.86
C ARG A 282 3.49 -6.15 11.72
N THR A 283 4.62 -5.57 12.02
CA THR A 283 5.48 -4.85 11.08
C THR A 283 5.88 -5.74 9.88
N ASP A 284 6.22 -7.02 10.14
CA ASP A 284 6.65 -7.97 9.11
C ASP A 284 5.55 -8.33 8.09
N PHE A 285 4.27 -8.27 8.49
CA PHE A 285 3.16 -8.45 7.56
C PHE A 285 3.08 -7.30 6.55
N LEU A 286 3.22 -6.06 7.02
CA LEU A 286 3.23 -4.88 6.16
C LEU A 286 4.44 -4.87 5.22
N GLU A 287 5.61 -5.31 5.70
CA GLU A 287 6.81 -5.50 4.86
C GLU A 287 6.58 -6.48 3.70
N GLN A 288 5.80 -7.52 3.92
CA GLN A 288 5.45 -8.50 2.88
C GLN A 288 4.41 -7.98 1.89
N LEU A 289 3.47 -7.14 2.36
CA LEU A 289 2.40 -6.58 1.53
C LEU A 289 2.88 -5.49 0.57
N VAL A 290 3.70 -4.56 1.05
CA VAL A 290 4.13 -3.40 0.28
C VAL A 290 4.76 -3.78 -1.07
N PRO A 291 5.67 -4.78 -1.19
CA PRO A 291 6.21 -5.18 -2.48
C PRO A 291 5.17 -5.76 -3.45
N VAL A 292 4.09 -6.35 -2.94
CA VAL A 292 2.99 -6.89 -3.77
C VAL A 292 2.14 -5.74 -4.30
N LEU A 293 1.78 -4.80 -3.44
CA LEU A 293 0.95 -3.64 -3.78
C LEU A 293 1.67 -2.62 -4.67
N THR A 294 3.00 -2.54 -4.60
CA THR A 294 3.79 -1.56 -5.38
C THR A 294 4.26 -2.08 -6.74
N ARG A 295 3.93 -3.31 -7.15
CA ARG A 295 4.33 -3.88 -8.46
C ARG A 295 3.73 -3.19 -9.68
N GLY A 296 2.72 -2.33 -9.50
CA GLY A 296 2.04 -1.59 -10.58
C GLY A 296 1.59 -0.21 -10.14
N ARG A 297 1.06 0.57 -11.10
CA ARG A 297 0.33 1.81 -10.82
C ARG A 297 -1.16 1.48 -10.80
N GLY A 298 -1.91 2.07 -9.87
CA GLY A 298 -3.36 1.92 -9.77
C GLY A 298 -3.80 1.19 -8.51
N VAL A 299 -5.06 0.81 -8.47
CA VAL A 299 -5.68 0.07 -7.36
C VAL A 299 -5.44 -1.42 -7.55
N HIS A 300 -4.95 -2.07 -6.50
CA HIS A 300 -4.77 -3.52 -6.42
C HIS A 300 -5.71 -4.08 -5.36
N VAL A 301 -6.37 -5.18 -5.66
CA VAL A 301 -7.27 -5.85 -4.73
C VAL A 301 -6.77 -7.27 -4.50
N ILE A 302 -6.61 -7.66 -3.23
CA ILE A 302 -6.23 -9.01 -2.80
C ILE A 302 -7.42 -9.57 -2.01
N ILE A 303 -7.95 -10.71 -2.42
CA ILE A 303 -9.20 -11.26 -1.88
C ILE A 303 -8.95 -12.61 -1.23
N GLY A 304 -9.39 -12.78 0.02
CA GLY A 304 -9.44 -14.06 0.70
C GLY A 304 -8.11 -14.83 0.63
N HIS A 305 -8.15 -16.03 0.06
CA HIS A 305 -6.99 -16.93 -0.09
C HIS A 305 -5.90 -16.44 -1.05
N GLU A 306 -6.06 -15.30 -1.71
CA GLU A 306 -4.96 -14.65 -2.42
C GLU A 306 -3.95 -14.00 -1.44
N ASN A 307 -4.36 -13.78 -0.18
CA ASN A 307 -3.46 -13.36 0.87
C ASN A 307 -2.49 -14.50 1.21
N SER A 308 -1.22 -14.16 1.39
CA SER A 308 -0.19 -15.12 1.81
C SER A 308 -0.29 -15.52 3.29
N ASN A 309 -1.10 -14.83 4.07
CA ASN A 309 -1.29 -15.06 5.50
C ASN A 309 -2.68 -15.62 5.77
N ASP A 310 -2.75 -16.82 6.36
CA ASP A 310 -4.01 -17.53 6.61
C ASP A 310 -5.00 -16.74 7.46
N ALA A 311 -4.51 -15.94 8.42
CA ALA A 311 -5.38 -15.09 9.25
C ALA A 311 -6.08 -13.98 8.45
N MET A 312 -5.62 -13.70 7.23
CA MET A 312 -6.18 -12.68 6.33
C MET A 312 -7.10 -13.27 5.25
N HIS A 313 -7.37 -14.58 5.27
CA HIS A 313 -8.27 -15.21 4.30
C HIS A 313 -9.75 -14.78 4.44
N GLU A 314 -10.13 -14.23 5.58
CA GLU A 314 -11.49 -13.71 5.82
C GLU A 314 -11.65 -12.22 5.42
N VAL A 315 -10.60 -11.57 4.91
CA VAL A 315 -10.60 -10.15 4.55
C VAL A 315 -10.08 -9.91 3.14
N SER A 316 -10.46 -8.77 2.59
CA SER A 316 -9.92 -8.26 1.33
C SER A 316 -9.08 -7.00 1.59
N LEU A 317 -7.99 -6.85 0.84
CA LEU A 317 -7.10 -5.69 0.86
C LEU A 317 -7.21 -4.95 -0.48
N VAL A 318 -7.29 -3.62 -0.43
CA VAL A 318 -7.43 -2.73 -1.61
C VAL A 318 -6.33 -1.67 -1.59
#